data_c304bb030b63cc67c55bf0559e5447ab
#
_entry.id   c304bb030b63cc67c55bf0559e5447ab
#
_cell.length_a   1.000
_cell.length_b   1.000
_cell.length_c   1.000
_cell.angle_alpha   90.00
_cell.angle_beta   90.00
_cell.angle_gamma   90.00
#
_symmetry.space_group_name_H-M   'P 1'
#
loop_
_entity.id
_entity.type
_entity.pdbx_description
1 polymer ?
#
loop_
_entity_poly.entity_id
_entity_poly.type
_entity_poly.pdbx_seq_one_letter_code
_entity_poly.pdbx_strand_id
1 'polypeptide(L)'
;IPSQAARGGGRTGAAAVLFGLNKMYEAKLSMDRLLRIGLRIGADVPFCLLGGTARVQGIGEKITPLRDMPDCPIVICKPPVSVSTREAYRKYDLAPGGHPAHTERMVAAIEQKSLSSICGALGNQFEEVLDLPEVNALKEKMQEMGAIGTSMTGSGSVVYGIFKELEKAASCEKALKAEYTETFLCEVCREPMRIIP
;
A
#
# COMPACT_ATOMS: atom_id res chain seq x y z
N ILE A 1 11.63 5.19 -8.90
CA ILE A 1 10.80 4.16 -8.22
C ILE A 1 10.90 2.90 -9.07
N PRO A 2 11.29 1.76 -8.47
CA PRO A 2 11.46 0.51 -9.21
C PRO A 2 10.16 0.07 -9.90
N SER A 3 10.27 -0.48 -11.12
CA SER A 3 9.16 -1.02 -11.88
C SER A 3 8.67 -2.36 -11.31
N GLN A 4 7.43 -2.74 -11.56
CA GLN A 4 6.83 -4.03 -11.17
C GLN A 4 6.77 -4.30 -9.66
N ALA A 5 6.65 -3.26 -8.84
CA ALA A 5 6.75 -3.36 -7.39
C ALA A 5 5.42 -3.10 -6.64
N ALA A 6 4.27 -3.14 -7.30
CA ALA A 6 2.94 -2.84 -6.72
C ALA A 6 2.88 -1.58 -5.82
N ARG A 7 3.86 -0.66 -5.95
CA ARG A 7 3.99 0.56 -5.13
C ARG A 7 3.33 1.79 -5.76
N GLY A 8 2.56 1.61 -6.81
CA GLY A 8 1.85 2.71 -7.45
C GLY A 8 2.72 3.82 -8.05
N GLY A 9 4.03 3.62 -8.25
CA GLY A 9 4.98 4.67 -8.61
C GLY A 9 4.60 5.50 -9.83
N GLY A 10 4.12 4.86 -10.89
CA GLY A 10 3.60 5.57 -12.05
C GLY A 10 2.34 6.37 -11.75
N ARG A 11 1.47 5.86 -10.86
CA ARG A 11 0.22 6.51 -10.45
C ARG A 11 0.49 7.69 -9.53
N THR A 12 1.43 7.55 -8.60
CA THR A 12 1.91 8.66 -7.75
C THR A 12 2.55 9.75 -8.58
N GLY A 13 3.38 9.40 -9.57
CA GLY A 13 3.95 10.35 -10.53
C GLY A 13 2.88 11.09 -11.33
N ALA A 14 1.86 10.39 -11.82
CA ALA A 14 0.74 11.00 -12.53
C ALA A 14 -0.06 11.97 -11.64
N ALA A 15 -0.33 11.59 -10.39
CA ALA A 15 -0.99 12.45 -9.41
C ALA A 15 -0.16 13.71 -9.13
N ALA A 16 1.15 13.58 -8.94
CA ALA A 16 2.06 14.68 -8.70
C ALA A 16 2.10 15.66 -9.90
N VAL A 17 2.14 15.14 -11.13
CA VAL A 17 2.10 15.97 -12.35
C VAL A 17 0.76 16.70 -12.45
N LEU A 18 -0.38 16.03 -12.26
CA LEU A 18 -1.70 16.67 -12.30
C LEU A 18 -1.81 17.79 -11.26
N PHE A 19 -1.39 17.52 -10.04
CA PHE A 19 -1.41 18.51 -8.97
C PHE A 19 -0.46 19.67 -9.26
N GLY A 20 0.77 19.37 -9.68
CA GLY A 20 1.79 20.35 -10.02
C GLY A 20 1.35 21.28 -11.16
N LEU A 21 0.82 20.72 -12.26
CA LEU A 21 0.31 21.51 -13.38
C LEU A 21 -0.86 22.40 -12.97
N ASN A 22 -1.81 21.87 -12.16
CA ASN A 22 -2.92 22.67 -11.67
C ASN A 22 -2.46 23.88 -10.85
N LYS A 23 -1.39 23.74 -10.07
CA LYS A 23 -0.78 24.82 -9.30
C LYS A 23 0.05 25.77 -10.16
N MET A 24 0.92 25.24 -10.99
CA MET A 24 1.89 26.00 -11.77
C MET A 24 1.24 26.89 -12.83
N TYR A 25 0.17 26.40 -13.46
CA TYR A 25 -0.58 27.15 -14.47
C TYR A 25 -1.83 27.84 -13.91
N GLU A 26 -2.01 27.85 -12.60
CA GLU A 26 -3.18 28.44 -11.93
C GLU A 26 -4.52 28.00 -12.57
N ALA A 27 -4.59 26.73 -13.01
CA ALA A 27 -5.76 26.22 -13.74
C ALA A 27 -7.03 26.15 -12.86
N LYS A 28 -6.88 26.29 -11.53
CA LYS A 28 -7.97 26.37 -10.53
C LYS A 28 -8.98 25.22 -10.63
N LEU A 29 -8.53 24.05 -11.07
CA LEU A 29 -9.37 22.85 -11.08
C LEU A 29 -9.69 22.42 -9.65
N SER A 30 -10.97 22.12 -9.40
CA SER A 30 -11.39 21.55 -8.13
C SER A 30 -10.81 20.14 -7.94
N MET A 31 -10.72 19.69 -6.67
CA MET A 31 -10.28 18.31 -6.36
C MET A 31 -11.13 17.30 -7.11
N ASP A 32 -12.46 17.44 -7.14
CA ASP A 32 -13.36 16.53 -7.88
C ASP A 32 -13.02 16.43 -9.37
N ARG A 33 -12.58 17.54 -9.98
CA ARG A 33 -12.17 17.53 -11.37
C ARG A 33 -10.83 16.83 -11.57
N LEU A 34 -9.89 17.05 -10.65
CA LEU A 34 -8.61 16.34 -10.65
C LEU A 34 -8.80 14.83 -10.45
N LEU A 35 -9.66 14.41 -9.54
CA LEU A 35 -9.98 12.99 -9.31
C LEU A 35 -10.56 12.33 -10.56
N ARG A 36 -11.49 13.00 -11.24
CA ARG A 36 -12.07 12.51 -12.52
C ARG A 36 -11.03 12.38 -13.63
N ILE A 37 -10.12 13.34 -13.74
CA ILE A 37 -9.01 13.26 -14.71
C ILE A 37 -8.06 12.14 -14.30
N GLY A 38 -7.71 12.05 -13.02
CA GLY A 38 -6.84 11.03 -12.47
C GLY A 38 -7.34 9.61 -12.73
N LEU A 39 -8.64 9.37 -12.57
CA LEU A 39 -9.26 8.07 -12.83
C LEU A 39 -9.10 7.61 -14.29
N ARG A 40 -9.10 8.54 -15.24
CA ARG A 40 -8.87 8.24 -16.67
C ARG A 40 -7.42 7.86 -16.97
N ILE A 41 -6.49 8.23 -16.09
CA ILE A 41 -5.06 7.89 -16.21
C ILE A 41 -4.80 6.54 -15.55
N GLY A 42 -5.44 6.28 -14.41
CA GLY A 42 -5.30 5.01 -13.71
C GLY A 42 -6.13 4.95 -12.42
N ALA A 43 -6.54 3.74 -12.06
CA ALA A 43 -7.42 3.46 -10.92
C ALA A 43 -6.93 4.01 -9.57
N ASP A 44 -5.61 3.99 -9.34
CA ASP A 44 -5.02 4.42 -8.06
C ASP A 44 -4.71 5.94 -8.03
N VAL A 45 -4.75 6.64 -9.19
CA VAL A 45 -4.40 8.07 -9.26
C VAL A 45 -5.31 8.94 -8.38
N PRO A 46 -6.63 8.71 -8.32
CA PRO A 46 -7.50 9.45 -7.42
C PRO A 46 -7.08 9.35 -5.95
N PHE A 47 -6.75 8.15 -5.47
CA PHE A 47 -6.27 7.98 -4.09
C PHE A 47 -4.92 8.68 -3.89
N CYS A 48 -3.99 8.60 -4.84
CA CYS A 48 -2.72 9.32 -4.78
C CYS A 48 -2.88 10.85 -4.73
N LEU A 49 -3.97 11.39 -5.29
CA LEU A 49 -4.32 12.82 -5.19
C LEU A 49 -4.88 13.20 -3.81
N LEU A 50 -5.68 12.32 -3.19
CA LEU A 50 -6.31 12.57 -1.90
C LEU A 50 -5.36 12.31 -0.72
N GLY A 51 -4.62 11.22 -0.78
CA GLY A 51 -3.74 10.78 0.32
C GLY A 51 -4.48 10.31 1.57
N GLY A 52 -3.76 10.27 2.68
CA GLY A 52 -4.30 9.84 3.97
C GLY A 52 -4.70 8.37 4.01
N THR A 53 -5.71 8.05 4.82
CA THR A 53 -6.29 6.72 4.95
C THR A 53 -7.70 6.70 4.36
N ALA A 54 -7.98 5.76 3.47
CA ALA A 54 -9.28 5.69 2.81
C ALA A 54 -9.67 4.26 2.44
N ARG A 55 -10.96 4.01 2.40
CA ARG A 55 -11.55 2.84 1.73
C ARG A 55 -11.73 3.16 0.26
N VAL A 56 -11.15 2.34 -0.61
CA VAL A 56 -11.27 2.47 -2.07
C VAL A 56 -12.05 1.27 -2.60
N GLN A 57 -13.05 1.52 -3.44
CA GLN A 57 -13.95 0.51 -3.99
C GLN A 57 -14.14 0.72 -5.50
N GLY A 58 -14.80 -0.25 -6.15
CA GLY A 58 -14.99 -0.25 -7.61
C GLY A 58 -13.64 -0.45 -8.31
N ILE A 59 -13.42 0.34 -9.35
CA ILE A 59 -12.13 0.40 -10.06
C ILE A 59 -11.21 1.51 -9.53
N GLY A 60 -11.50 2.09 -8.33
CA GLY A 60 -10.75 3.19 -7.73
C GLY A 60 -11.51 4.51 -7.67
N GLU A 61 -12.75 4.56 -8.16
CA GLU A 61 -13.58 5.76 -8.23
C GLU A 61 -14.35 6.07 -6.93
N LYS A 62 -14.58 5.05 -6.10
CA LYS A 62 -15.32 5.23 -4.84
C LYS A 62 -14.34 5.30 -3.69
N ILE A 63 -13.99 6.51 -3.29
CA ILE A 63 -13.05 6.75 -2.20
C ILE A 63 -13.82 7.32 -1.01
N THR A 64 -13.75 6.61 0.11
CA THR A 64 -14.31 7.05 1.38
C THR A 64 -13.15 7.31 2.34
N PRO A 65 -12.87 8.58 2.69
CA PRO A 65 -11.86 8.89 3.69
C PRO A 65 -12.20 8.23 5.03
N LEU A 66 -11.20 7.73 5.71
CA LEU A 66 -11.26 7.15 7.03
C LEU A 66 -10.44 7.99 8.01
N ARG A 67 -10.48 7.65 9.29
CA ARG A 67 -9.57 8.22 10.27
C ARG A 67 -8.12 7.90 9.89
N ASP A 68 -7.22 8.83 10.21
CA ASP A 68 -5.81 8.61 9.97
C ASP A 68 -5.30 7.38 10.72
N MET A 69 -4.53 6.57 10.03
CA MET A 69 -3.79 5.47 10.62
C MET A 69 -2.86 6.01 11.73
N PRO A 70 -2.74 5.33 12.87
CA PRO A 70 -1.76 5.69 13.89
C PRO A 70 -0.34 5.73 13.33
N ASP A 71 0.48 6.66 13.85
CA ASP A 71 1.88 6.72 13.48
C ASP A 71 2.59 5.43 13.89
N CYS A 72 3.31 4.85 12.96
CA CYS A 72 4.08 3.63 13.18
C CYS A 72 5.21 3.52 12.14
N PRO A 73 6.36 2.93 12.51
CA PRO A 73 7.37 2.57 11.56
C PRO A 73 6.91 1.40 10.67
N ILE A 74 7.24 1.48 9.38
CA ILE A 74 6.88 0.45 8.39
C ILE A 74 8.15 0.08 7.62
N VAL A 75 8.48 -1.20 7.56
CA VAL A 75 9.53 -1.71 6.68
C VAL A 75 8.87 -2.28 5.42
N ILE A 76 9.31 -1.82 4.27
CA ILE A 76 8.87 -2.30 2.96
C ILE A 76 10.04 -3.02 2.31
N CYS A 77 9.81 -4.24 1.82
CA CYS A 77 10.83 -5.04 1.17
C CYS A 77 10.25 -5.76 -0.06
N LYS A 78 11.02 -5.76 -1.15
CA LYS A 78 10.66 -6.50 -2.36
C LYS A 78 11.56 -7.73 -2.50
N PRO A 79 11.01 -8.96 -2.40
CA PRO A 79 11.75 -10.17 -2.71
C PRO A 79 12.05 -10.25 -4.22
N PRO A 80 13.04 -11.09 -4.64
CA PRO A 80 13.45 -11.22 -6.03
C PRO A 80 12.47 -12.04 -6.88
N VAL A 81 11.19 -11.97 -6.57
CA VAL A 81 10.10 -12.59 -7.30
C VAL A 81 9.20 -11.52 -7.89
N SER A 82 8.74 -11.75 -9.11
CA SER A 82 7.82 -10.85 -9.81
C SER A 82 6.48 -11.54 -10.04
N VAL A 83 5.41 -10.86 -9.73
CA VAL A 83 4.05 -11.34 -9.96
C VAL A 83 3.41 -10.50 -11.05
N SER A 84 2.88 -11.15 -12.08
CA SER A 84 2.05 -10.49 -13.07
C SER A 84 0.68 -10.19 -12.48
N THR A 85 0.29 -8.92 -12.46
CA THR A 85 -1.05 -8.50 -11.99
C THR A 85 -2.16 -9.24 -12.74
N ARG A 86 -2.02 -9.45 -14.06
CA ARG A 86 -2.97 -10.22 -14.86
C ARG A 86 -3.07 -11.67 -14.39
N GLU A 87 -1.97 -12.29 -14.09
CA GLU A 87 -1.91 -13.68 -13.61
C GLU A 87 -2.55 -13.79 -12.21
N ALA A 88 -2.26 -12.84 -11.32
CA ALA A 88 -2.86 -12.79 -9.99
C ALA A 88 -4.39 -12.71 -10.07
N TYR A 89 -4.94 -11.79 -10.87
CA TYR A 89 -6.39 -11.70 -11.07
C TYR A 89 -6.96 -12.97 -11.71
N ARG A 90 -6.29 -13.54 -12.71
CA ARG A 90 -6.74 -14.80 -13.33
C ARG A 90 -6.84 -15.94 -12.32
N LYS A 91 -5.84 -16.09 -11.45
CA LYS A 91 -5.87 -17.11 -10.39
C LYS A 91 -6.98 -16.83 -9.37
N TYR A 92 -7.17 -15.57 -9.01
CA TYR A 92 -8.23 -15.14 -8.11
C TYR A 92 -9.63 -15.48 -8.65
N ASP A 93 -9.89 -15.17 -9.94
CA ASP A 93 -11.16 -15.44 -10.60
C ASP A 93 -11.46 -16.94 -10.75
N LEU A 94 -10.42 -17.77 -10.84
CA LEU A 94 -10.52 -19.23 -10.97
C LEU A 94 -10.60 -19.98 -9.63
N ALA A 95 -10.26 -19.32 -8.53
CA ALA A 95 -10.23 -19.97 -7.22
C ALA A 95 -11.66 -20.29 -6.74
N PRO A 96 -11.91 -21.51 -6.25
CA PRO A 96 -13.22 -21.91 -5.77
C PRO A 96 -13.56 -21.20 -4.44
N GLY A 97 -14.78 -20.70 -4.35
CA GLY A 97 -15.32 -20.08 -3.12
C GLY A 97 -15.22 -18.56 -3.10
N GLY A 98 -15.98 -17.96 -2.19
CA GLY A 98 -15.91 -16.51 -1.96
C GLY A 98 -14.74 -16.19 -1.03
N HIS A 99 -13.87 -15.31 -1.45
CA HIS A 99 -12.78 -14.84 -0.59
C HIS A 99 -13.33 -13.85 0.44
N PRO A 100 -13.14 -14.09 1.74
CA PRO A 100 -13.66 -13.19 2.77
C PRO A 100 -13.03 -11.80 2.63
N ALA A 101 -13.87 -10.79 2.58
CA ALA A 101 -13.39 -9.41 2.57
C ALA A 101 -12.92 -9.02 3.96
N HIS A 102 -11.63 -8.72 4.11
CA HIS A 102 -11.06 -8.22 5.37
C HIS A 102 -11.42 -6.74 5.62
N THR A 103 -12.06 -6.09 4.68
CA THR A 103 -12.28 -4.63 4.64
C THR A 103 -13.06 -4.11 5.86
N GLU A 104 -14.17 -4.76 6.23
CA GLU A 104 -15.03 -4.26 7.34
C GLU A 104 -14.30 -4.35 8.69
N ARG A 105 -13.52 -5.41 8.90
CA ARG A 105 -12.67 -5.55 10.10
C ARG A 105 -11.59 -4.49 10.12
N MET A 106 -10.96 -4.20 8.99
CA MET A 106 -9.95 -3.16 8.86
C MET A 106 -10.54 -1.77 9.13
N VAL A 107 -11.69 -1.44 8.54
CA VAL A 107 -12.38 -0.17 8.78
C VAL A 107 -12.67 0.01 10.27
N ALA A 108 -13.24 -1.01 10.93
CA ALA A 108 -13.52 -0.96 12.36
C ALA A 108 -12.25 -0.77 13.21
N ALA A 109 -11.15 -1.43 12.84
CA ALA A 109 -9.86 -1.31 13.53
C ALA A 109 -9.25 0.11 13.39
N ILE A 110 -9.37 0.71 12.20
CA ILE A 110 -8.91 2.08 11.92
C ILE A 110 -9.74 3.08 12.75
N GLU A 111 -11.05 2.92 12.79
CA GLU A 111 -11.94 3.79 13.59
C GLU A 111 -11.63 3.74 15.09
N GLN A 112 -11.18 2.59 15.59
CA GLN A 112 -10.71 2.42 16.97
C GLN A 112 -9.31 2.99 17.22
N LYS A 113 -8.57 3.38 16.19
CA LYS A 113 -7.17 3.82 16.27
C LYS A 113 -6.25 2.81 16.99
N SER A 114 -6.58 1.54 16.91
CA SER A 114 -5.82 0.46 17.54
C SER A 114 -4.84 -0.16 16.56
N LEU A 115 -3.55 0.14 16.67
CA LEU A 115 -2.53 -0.43 15.81
C LEU A 115 -2.53 -1.96 15.85
N SER A 116 -2.73 -2.55 17.03
CA SER A 116 -2.81 -4.02 17.18
C SER A 116 -4.04 -4.60 16.47
N SER A 117 -5.20 -3.92 16.54
CA SER A 117 -6.41 -4.35 15.82
C SER A 117 -6.24 -4.22 14.30
N ILE A 118 -5.58 -3.14 13.84
CA ILE A 118 -5.24 -2.93 12.43
C ILE A 118 -4.35 -4.08 11.95
N CYS A 119 -3.29 -4.41 12.69
CA CYS A 119 -2.40 -5.52 12.35
C CYS A 119 -3.12 -6.88 12.34
N GLY A 120 -4.06 -7.10 13.26
CA GLY A 120 -4.89 -8.31 13.30
C GLY A 120 -5.96 -8.37 12.20
N ALA A 121 -6.25 -7.25 11.55
CA ALA A 121 -7.19 -7.16 10.43
C ALA A 121 -6.52 -7.16 9.05
N LEU A 122 -5.18 -7.19 9.00
CA LEU A 122 -4.45 -7.30 7.73
C LEU A 122 -4.85 -8.56 6.99
N GLY A 123 -4.98 -8.45 5.68
CA GLY A 123 -5.26 -9.56 4.79
C GLY A 123 -5.13 -9.13 3.34
N ASN A 124 -4.73 -10.05 2.50
CA ASN A 124 -4.62 -9.85 1.07
C ASN A 124 -5.13 -11.08 0.34
N GLN A 125 -6.25 -10.94 -0.35
CA GLN A 125 -6.90 -12.05 -1.06
C GLN A 125 -6.01 -12.68 -2.15
N PHE A 126 -5.03 -11.97 -2.69
CA PHE A 126 -4.06 -12.56 -3.60
C PHE A 126 -3.09 -13.52 -2.89
N GLU A 127 -2.79 -13.31 -1.60
CA GLU A 127 -1.99 -14.27 -0.82
C GLU A 127 -2.70 -15.61 -0.64
N GLU A 128 -4.04 -15.62 -0.69
CA GLU A 128 -4.82 -16.85 -0.55
C GLU A 128 -4.78 -17.74 -1.81
N VAL A 129 -4.51 -17.14 -2.98
CA VAL A 129 -4.57 -17.83 -4.27
C VAL A 129 -3.21 -17.92 -4.98
N LEU A 130 -2.21 -17.20 -4.50
CA LEU A 130 -0.86 -17.22 -5.04
C LEU A 130 0.04 -18.03 -4.12
N ASP A 131 0.75 -19.00 -4.69
CA ASP A 131 1.83 -19.70 -3.99
C ASP A 131 3.12 -18.90 -4.15
N LEU A 132 3.50 -18.18 -3.10
CA LEU A 132 4.66 -17.28 -3.09
C LEU A 132 5.51 -17.55 -1.83
N PRO A 133 6.30 -18.62 -1.83
CA PRO A 133 7.10 -19.01 -0.67
C PRO A 133 8.09 -17.91 -0.23
N GLU A 134 8.65 -17.14 -1.17
CA GLU A 134 9.55 -16.03 -0.85
C GLU A 134 8.83 -14.89 -0.10
N VAL A 135 7.56 -14.64 -0.43
CA VAL A 135 6.72 -13.66 0.28
C VAL A 135 6.44 -14.15 1.71
N ASN A 136 6.10 -15.43 1.87
CA ASN A 136 5.82 -16.02 3.17
C ASN A 136 7.06 -16.01 4.07
N ALA A 137 8.20 -16.46 3.57
CA ALA A 137 9.47 -16.44 4.29
C ALA A 137 9.86 -15.02 4.74
N LEU A 138 9.64 -14.02 3.87
CA LEU A 138 9.94 -12.63 4.19
C LEU A 138 8.99 -12.08 5.27
N LYS A 139 7.71 -12.44 5.23
CA LYS A 139 6.73 -12.08 6.29
C LYS A 139 7.13 -12.66 7.64
N GLU A 140 7.47 -13.94 7.67
CA GLU A 140 7.94 -14.64 8.87
C GLU A 140 9.20 -13.98 9.43
N LYS A 141 10.20 -13.71 8.59
CA LYS A 141 11.44 -13.02 8.99
C LYS A 141 11.17 -11.64 9.59
N MET A 142 10.26 -10.85 9.01
CA MET A 142 9.86 -9.56 9.59
C MET A 142 9.18 -9.72 10.95
N GLN A 143 8.35 -10.76 11.13
CA GLN A 143 7.70 -11.05 12.41
C GLN A 143 8.69 -11.47 13.49
N GLU A 144 9.65 -12.34 13.17
CA GLU A 144 10.75 -12.73 14.07
C GLU A 144 11.57 -11.52 14.52
N MET A 145 11.70 -10.51 13.67
CA MET A 145 12.37 -9.24 13.97
C MET A 145 11.49 -8.20 14.66
N GLY A 146 10.26 -8.56 15.05
CA GLY A 146 9.37 -7.75 15.87
C GLY A 146 8.31 -6.96 15.12
N ALA A 147 8.05 -7.27 13.85
CA ALA A 147 6.85 -6.76 13.18
C ALA A 147 5.59 -7.32 13.86
N ILE A 148 4.65 -6.43 14.18
CA ILE A 148 3.37 -6.79 14.81
C ILE A 148 2.28 -7.12 13.81
N GLY A 149 2.54 -6.91 12.53
CA GLY A 149 1.69 -7.27 11.40
C GLY A 149 2.48 -7.21 10.11
N THR A 150 2.25 -8.17 9.22
CA THR A 150 2.89 -8.25 7.91
C THR A 150 1.87 -8.61 6.85
N SER A 151 2.00 -8.08 5.65
CA SER A 151 1.19 -8.46 4.50
C SER A 151 1.89 -8.09 3.19
N MET A 152 1.47 -8.72 2.12
CA MET A 152 1.86 -8.37 0.77
C MET A 152 1.04 -7.18 0.25
N THR A 153 1.61 -6.31 -0.57
CA THR A 153 0.88 -5.18 -1.17
C THR A 153 0.27 -5.55 -2.52
N GLY A 154 -1.01 -5.25 -2.72
CA GLY A 154 -1.69 -5.43 -3.99
C GLY A 154 -1.52 -6.85 -4.56
N SER A 155 -1.23 -6.98 -5.83
CA SER A 155 -0.96 -8.28 -6.49
C SER A 155 0.43 -8.86 -6.23
N GLY A 156 1.23 -8.22 -5.40
CA GLY A 156 2.56 -8.69 -5.00
C GLY A 156 3.67 -8.11 -5.88
N SER A 157 4.89 -8.47 -5.59
CA SER A 157 5.43 -9.33 -4.51
C SER A 157 5.92 -8.55 -3.28
N VAL A 158 5.78 -7.24 -3.27
CA VAL A 158 6.27 -6.40 -2.16
C VAL A 158 5.57 -6.75 -0.86
N VAL A 159 6.35 -6.92 0.20
CA VAL A 159 5.90 -7.16 1.58
C VAL A 159 6.13 -5.93 2.41
N TYR A 160 5.23 -5.67 3.33
CA TYR A 160 5.45 -4.67 4.38
C TYR A 160 5.26 -5.27 5.77
N GLY A 161 6.03 -4.76 6.73
CA GLY A 161 5.91 -5.07 8.15
C GLY A 161 5.66 -3.81 8.95
N ILE A 162 4.71 -3.84 9.87
CA ILE A 162 4.34 -2.76 10.77
C ILE A 162 5.01 -3.01 12.11
N PHE A 163 5.64 -1.98 12.68
CA PHE A 163 6.34 -2.07 13.96
C PHE A 163 5.77 -1.06 14.97
N LYS A 164 5.94 -1.35 16.26
CA LYS A 164 5.66 -0.37 17.33
C LYS A 164 6.88 0.49 17.63
N GLU A 165 8.07 -0.09 17.49
CA GLU A 165 9.34 0.50 17.91
C GLU A 165 10.21 0.80 16.70
N LEU A 166 10.68 2.03 16.58
CA LEU A 166 11.53 2.47 15.47
C LEU A 166 12.87 1.69 15.45
N GLU A 167 13.41 1.36 16.60
CA GLU A 167 14.67 0.61 16.70
C GLU A 167 14.58 -0.80 16.10
N LYS A 168 13.47 -1.49 16.36
CA LYS A 168 13.20 -2.81 15.77
C LYS A 168 13.01 -2.72 14.26
N ALA A 169 12.26 -1.71 13.81
CA ALA A 169 12.06 -1.47 12.39
C ALA A 169 13.38 -1.15 11.67
N ALA A 170 14.23 -0.30 12.25
CA ALA A 170 15.54 0.04 11.69
C ALA A 170 16.48 -1.17 11.65
N SER A 171 16.48 -2.00 12.70
CA SER A 171 17.24 -3.25 12.72
C SER A 171 16.78 -4.23 11.65
N CYS A 172 15.46 -4.35 11.47
CA CYS A 172 14.86 -5.18 10.43
C CYS A 172 15.22 -4.66 9.02
N GLU A 173 15.07 -3.37 8.78
CA GLU A 173 15.45 -2.75 7.48
C GLU A 173 16.92 -3.03 7.16
N LYS A 174 17.83 -2.80 8.12
CA LYS A 174 19.26 -3.04 7.93
C LYS A 174 19.57 -4.50 7.60
N ALA A 175 18.96 -5.45 8.31
CA ALA A 175 19.17 -6.87 8.07
C ALA A 175 18.64 -7.30 6.69
N LEU A 176 17.41 -6.87 6.35
CA LEU A 176 16.81 -7.22 5.07
C LEU A 176 17.52 -6.55 3.89
N LYS A 177 18.04 -5.34 4.06
CA LYS A 177 18.74 -4.61 2.99
C LYS A 177 20.06 -5.27 2.58
N ALA A 178 20.65 -6.07 3.45
CA ALA A 178 21.83 -6.88 3.13
C ALA A 178 21.51 -8.00 2.11
N GLU A 179 20.27 -8.48 2.06
CA GLU A 179 19.80 -9.54 1.15
C GLU A 179 18.94 -8.99 -0.01
N TYR A 180 18.16 -7.95 0.28
CA TYR A 180 17.18 -7.37 -0.66
C TYR A 180 17.45 -5.89 -0.84
N THR A 181 18.02 -5.50 -1.95
CA THR A 181 18.39 -4.10 -2.25
C THR A 181 17.21 -3.12 -2.20
N GLU A 182 16.01 -3.61 -2.53
CA GLU A 182 14.78 -2.82 -2.51
C GLU A 182 14.08 -2.92 -1.14
N THR A 183 14.78 -2.51 -0.07
CA THR A 183 14.28 -2.45 1.31
C THR A 183 14.30 -1.01 1.80
N PHE A 184 13.23 -0.58 2.44
CA PHE A 184 13.04 0.79 2.88
C PHE A 184 12.35 0.85 4.23
N LEU A 185 12.86 1.71 5.12
CA LEU A 185 12.15 2.15 6.33
C LEU A 185 11.29 3.37 5.97
N CYS A 186 10.02 3.31 6.31
CA CYS A 186 9.01 4.30 5.97
C CYS A 186 8.19 4.68 7.20
N GLU A 187 7.48 5.80 7.09
CA GLU A 187 6.52 6.30 8.06
C GLU A 187 5.14 6.50 7.42
N VAL A 188 4.11 6.59 8.24
CA VAL A 188 2.76 6.92 7.78
C VAL A 188 2.74 8.36 7.26
N CYS A 189 2.33 8.55 6.01
CA CYS A 189 2.21 9.86 5.39
C CYS A 189 0.73 10.26 5.26
N ARG A 190 0.36 11.41 5.83
CA ARG A 190 -1.01 11.95 5.77
C ARG A 190 -1.20 12.90 4.62
N GLU A 191 -0.15 13.60 4.21
CA GLU A 191 -0.18 14.56 3.10
C GLU A 191 0.10 13.84 1.78
N PRO A 192 -0.80 13.94 0.79
CA PRO A 192 -0.62 13.22 -0.47
C PRO A 192 0.57 13.75 -1.29
N MET A 193 0.80 15.05 -1.20
CA MET A 193 1.84 15.74 -1.98
C MET A 193 2.36 16.97 -1.26
N ARG A 194 3.67 17.14 -1.29
CA ARG A 194 4.36 18.31 -0.75
C ARG A 194 5.11 19.01 -1.88
N ILE A 195 4.91 20.31 -2.03
CA ILE A 195 5.77 21.14 -2.87
C ILE A 195 7.00 21.49 -2.01
N ILE A 196 8.15 21.05 -2.46
CA ILE A 196 9.42 21.42 -1.86
C ILE A 196 9.90 22.68 -2.59
N PRO A 197 10.20 23.77 -1.87
CA PRO A 197 10.68 25.02 -2.48
C PRO A 197 12.04 24.85 -3.17
#